data_1bdc00e9d82305224583bd2b0c4cb520
#
_entry.id   1bdc00e9d82305224583bd2b0c4cb520
#
_cell.length_a   1.000
_cell.length_b   1.000
_cell.length_c   1.000
_cell.angle_alpha   90.00
_cell.angle_beta   90.00
_cell.angle_gamma   90.00
#
_symmetry.space_group_name_H-M   'P 1'
#
loop_
_entity.id
_entity.type
_entity.pdbx_description
1 polymer ?
#
loop_
_entity_poly.entity_id
_entity_poly.type
_entity_poly.pdbx_seq_one_letter_code
_entity_poly.pdbx_strand_id
1 'polypeptide(L)'
;MTINMPLKNLRVLDLSRIWAGPYATKLLSDLGAEVIKLESLRVYDSHRGPVNPNPGIVSYPNADPGENPWNRNGWFNCLHMNKYGITLELTTQEGKNTFEQLLSISDVLVENFRQGSLERLGYPYEKIKSIRPDIIYASMPAFGNTGPWKKYLAYGIGQEQLSGMAHMTGYDNDGPIKSGINHGDPITGSHAAGVILAALRYRKYTGEGMYLDVSQQESAVSLIGGELIKYQVSNEEPIRMGNKSNLYCPHNVYPSKGNDEWITIAVTNDNQWKILLSKINAPELNKYSSSDLTNRKANESEIDKIISDWSINYEKYELTHILQSVGIPSAPVMGAPDLFNDPHYIKRETFETVEHAEAGVHIYPGIPWKMSQTQNEIKSASPLLGEHHQQIYGDLLGLSKKQLSELLDSGTIGYKPTGSRIF
;
A
#
# COMPACT_ATOMS: atom_id res chain seq x y z
N MET A 1 -10.00 0.67 31.46
CA MET A 1 -9.11 -0.50 31.18
C MET A 1 -8.06 -0.04 30.20
N THR A 2 -6.78 -0.24 30.49
CA THR A 2 -5.69 0.10 29.55
C THR A 2 -5.81 -0.87 28.37
N ILE A 3 -6.16 -0.37 27.19
CA ILE A 3 -6.26 -1.18 25.97
C ILE A 3 -4.86 -1.70 25.68
N ASN A 4 -4.69 -3.02 25.72
CA ASN A 4 -3.39 -3.64 25.52
C ASN A 4 -3.22 -3.98 24.03
N MET A 5 -2.57 -3.10 23.26
CA MET A 5 -2.33 -3.31 21.84
C MET A 5 -1.39 -4.50 21.62
N PRO A 6 -1.58 -5.30 20.53
CA PRO A 6 -0.80 -6.52 20.29
C PRO A 6 0.71 -6.32 20.26
N LEU A 7 1.18 -5.19 19.74
CA LEU A 7 2.62 -4.88 19.61
C LEU A 7 3.06 -3.77 20.58
N LYS A 8 2.29 -3.52 21.63
CA LYS A 8 2.74 -2.62 22.70
C LYS A 8 4.11 -3.06 23.23
N ASN A 9 5.00 -2.11 23.40
CA ASN A 9 6.40 -2.30 23.79
C ASN A 9 7.34 -2.87 22.70
N LEU A 10 6.88 -2.99 21.47
CA LEU A 10 7.75 -3.26 20.34
C LEU A 10 8.20 -1.94 19.73
N ARG A 11 9.52 -1.75 19.57
CA ARG A 11 10.09 -0.57 18.93
C ARG A 11 10.64 -0.91 17.56
N VAL A 12 10.21 -0.14 16.55
CA VAL A 12 10.62 -0.27 15.16
C VAL A 12 11.36 0.98 14.72
N LEU A 13 12.61 0.82 14.28
CA LEU A 13 13.38 1.88 13.63
C LEU A 13 13.13 1.80 12.13
N ASP A 14 12.39 2.78 11.61
CA ASP A 14 11.91 2.83 10.22
C ASP A 14 12.74 3.81 9.38
N LEU A 15 13.65 3.29 8.57
CA LEU A 15 14.44 4.06 7.60
C LEU A 15 13.82 4.02 6.20
N SER A 16 12.75 3.27 6.02
CA SER A 16 12.15 3.02 4.71
C SER A 16 11.53 4.27 4.10
N ARG A 17 11.37 4.30 2.78
CA ARG A 17 10.85 5.44 2.03
C ARG A 17 9.84 4.99 0.99
N ILE A 18 9.11 5.92 0.43
CA ILE A 18 8.12 5.73 -0.63
C ILE A 18 6.91 4.97 -0.10
N TRP A 19 6.70 3.70 -0.46
CA TRP A 19 5.47 3.02 -0.11
C TRP A 19 5.68 1.65 0.58
N ALA A 20 6.41 0.73 -0.02
CA ALA A 20 6.49 -0.66 0.46
C ALA A 20 6.90 -0.77 1.93
N GLY A 21 8.04 -0.18 2.31
CA GLY A 21 8.51 -0.15 3.69
C GLY A 21 7.64 0.69 4.63
N PRO A 22 7.28 1.94 4.27
CA PRO A 22 6.34 2.74 5.05
C PRO A 22 5.01 2.06 5.30
N TYR A 23 4.48 1.29 4.35
CA TYR A 23 3.26 0.53 4.54
C TYR A 23 3.44 -0.64 5.51
N ALA A 24 4.56 -1.37 5.43
CA ALA A 24 4.88 -2.41 6.40
C ALA A 24 4.93 -1.85 7.83
N THR A 25 5.65 -0.75 8.03
CA THR A 25 5.79 -0.13 9.36
C THR A 25 4.51 0.58 9.82
N LYS A 26 3.65 1.06 8.88
CA LYS A 26 2.30 1.51 9.20
C LYS A 26 1.47 0.39 9.80
N LEU A 27 1.43 -0.80 9.18
CA LEU A 27 0.70 -1.94 9.70
C LEU A 27 1.17 -2.34 11.11
N LEU A 28 2.48 -2.24 11.39
CA LEU A 28 3.02 -2.48 12.73
C LEU A 28 2.61 -1.38 13.73
N SER A 29 2.60 -0.09 13.32
CA SER A 29 2.15 1.01 14.18
C SER A 29 0.65 0.92 14.46
N ASP A 30 -0.15 0.53 13.49
CA ASP A 30 -1.59 0.30 13.63
C ASP A 30 -1.91 -0.85 14.61
N LEU A 31 -0.97 -1.77 14.80
CA LEU A 31 -1.02 -2.84 15.81
C LEU A 31 -0.41 -2.40 17.16
N GLY A 32 0.01 -1.16 17.28
CA GLY A 32 0.49 -0.56 18.54
C GLY A 32 2.00 -0.59 18.76
N ALA A 33 2.81 -0.91 17.74
CA ALA A 33 4.25 -0.75 17.84
C ALA A 33 4.65 0.73 17.90
N GLU A 34 5.69 1.04 18.66
CA GLU A 34 6.37 2.34 18.66
C GLU A 34 7.26 2.43 17.42
N VAL A 35 6.78 3.09 16.37
CA VAL A 35 7.53 3.24 15.12
C VAL A 35 8.22 4.59 15.07
N ILE A 36 9.55 4.58 15.01
CA ILE A 36 10.39 5.78 14.86
C ILE A 36 10.82 5.88 13.39
N LYS A 37 10.19 6.78 12.66
CA LYS A 37 10.53 7.15 11.28
C LYS A 37 11.76 8.04 11.29
N LEU A 38 12.87 7.53 10.79
CA LEU A 38 14.12 8.25 10.68
C LEU A 38 14.35 8.69 9.23
N GLU A 39 14.59 9.96 9.02
CA GLU A 39 14.84 10.55 7.71
C GLU A 39 16.15 11.33 7.67
N SER A 40 16.80 11.41 6.51
CA SER A 40 17.90 12.34 6.26
C SER A 40 17.36 13.68 5.76
N LEU A 41 17.93 14.79 6.18
CA LEU A 41 17.56 16.12 5.66
C LEU A 41 17.99 16.29 4.18
N ARG A 42 19.03 15.58 3.75
CA ARG A 42 19.55 15.64 2.37
C ARG A 42 18.78 14.74 1.42
N VAL A 43 18.33 13.58 1.92
CA VAL A 43 17.63 12.55 1.13
C VAL A 43 16.43 12.08 1.95
N TYR A 44 15.45 12.96 2.08
CA TYR A 44 14.21 12.70 2.82
C TYR A 44 13.24 11.83 1.98
N ASP A 45 12.13 11.41 2.57
CA ASP A 45 11.14 10.58 1.87
C ASP A 45 10.51 11.35 0.70
N SER A 46 10.57 10.76 -0.50
CA SER A 46 10.02 11.40 -1.71
C SER A 46 8.50 11.63 -1.67
N HIS A 47 7.78 10.88 -0.86
CA HIS A 47 6.34 11.10 -0.63
C HIS A 47 6.06 12.39 0.16
N ARG A 48 7.05 13.00 0.81
CA ARG A 48 6.90 14.36 1.32
C ARG A 48 6.78 15.41 0.21
N GLY A 49 7.14 15.04 -1.02
CA GLY A 49 7.14 15.95 -2.16
C GLY A 49 8.36 16.87 -2.22
N PRO A 50 8.48 17.67 -3.28
CA PRO A 50 9.59 18.60 -3.45
C PRO A 50 9.50 19.80 -2.48
N VAL A 51 10.67 20.38 -2.15
CA VAL A 51 10.75 21.62 -1.34
C VAL A 51 10.06 22.79 -2.02
N ASN A 52 10.17 22.86 -3.34
CA ASN A 52 9.53 23.88 -4.17
C ASN A 52 8.62 23.20 -5.20
N PRO A 53 7.41 22.82 -4.84
CA PRO A 53 6.48 22.18 -5.76
C PRO A 53 5.94 23.14 -6.79
N ASN A 54 5.63 22.63 -7.99
CA ASN A 54 4.88 23.41 -8.98
C ASN A 54 3.46 23.68 -8.46
N PRO A 55 2.88 24.86 -8.74
CA PRO A 55 1.50 25.16 -8.40
C PRO A 55 0.52 24.17 -9.03
N GLY A 56 -0.57 23.88 -8.34
CA GLY A 56 -1.65 23.02 -8.85
C GLY A 56 -1.43 21.51 -8.69
N ILE A 57 -0.40 21.08 -7.94
CA ILE A 57 -0.23 19.66 -7.62
C ILE A 57 -1.34 19.24 -6.65
N VAL A 58 -2.18 18.30 -7.11
CA VAL A 58 -3.37 17.82 -6.37
C VAL A 58 -3.08 16.96 -5.12
N SER A 59 -1.83 16.59 -4.88
CA SER A 59 -1.45 15.83 -3.67
C SER A 59 -1.38 16.67 -2.39
N TYR A 60 -1.59 17.98 -2.49
CA TYR A 60 -1.65 18.90 -1.35
C TYR A 60 -3.10 19.29 -1.04
N PRO A 61 -3.45 19.55 0.24
CA PRO A 61 -4.75 20.07 0.61
C PRO A 61 -5.10 21.34 -0.17
N ASN A 62 -6.28 21.37 -0.78
CA ASN A 62 -6.76 22.47 -1.62
C ASN A 62 -5.83 22.83 -2.80
N ALA A 63 -5.00 21.88 -3.26
CA ALA A 63 -3.94 22.10 -4.24
C ALA A 63 -2.92 23.21 -3.81
N ASP A 64 -2.84 23.49 -2.51
CA ASP A 64 -1.94 24.47 -1.91
C ASP A 64 -0.81 23.78 -1.13
N PRO A 65 0.45 23.89 -1.57
CA PRO A 65 1.59 23.32 -0.86
C PRO A 65 1.91 24.03 0.45
N GLY A 66 1.46 25.27 0.69
CA GLY A 66 1.73 26.06 1.90
C GLY A 66 3.20 26.42 2.08
N GLU A 67 3.56 26.82 3.30
CA GLU A 67 4.94 27.26 3.63
C GLU A 67 5.93 26.08 3.74
N ASN A 68 5.48 24.94 4.25
CA ASN A 68 6.30 23.72 4.43
C ASN A 68 5.71 22.55 3.62
N PRO A 69 5.87 22.55 2.30
CA PRO A 69 5.24 21.55 1.42
C PRO A 69 5.53 20.12 1.85
N TRP A 70 6.73 19.85 2.36
CA TRP A 70 7.17 18.52 2.80
C TRP A 70 6.40 17.95 3.99
N ASN A 71 5.57 18.76 4.67
CA ASN A 71 4.69 18.30 5.74
C ASN A 71 3.24 18.11 5.30
N ARG A 72 2.88 18.59 4.10
CA ARG A 72 1.48 18.67 3.67
C ARG A 72 1.07 17.64 2.63
N ASN A 73 2.03 16.88 2.08
CA ASN A 73 1.73 15.92 1.01
C ASN A 73 0.87 14.75 1.49
N GLY A 74 -0.27 14.55 0.84
CA GLY A 74 -1.25 13.50 1.21
C GLY A 74 -0.70 12.08 1.14
N TRP A 75 0.23 11.78 0.22
CA TRP A 75 0.88 10.47 0.13
C TRP A 75 1.69 10.15 1.38
N PHE A 76 2.50 11.08 1.85
CA PHE A 76 3.24 10.90 3.10
C PHE A 76 2.28 10.78 4.28
N ASN A 77 1.31 11.70 4.35
CA ASN A 77 0.39 11.77 5.48
C ASN A 77 -0.46 10.51 5.64
N CYS A 78 -0.83 9.86 4.55
CA CYS A 78 -1.58 8.59 4.60
C CYS A 78 -0.76 7.40 5.14
N LEU A 79 0.56 7.38 4.93
CA LEU A 79 1.41 6.23 5.23
C LEU A 79 2.15 6.31 6.58
N HIS A 80 2.14 7.47 7.23
CA HIS A 80 2.98 7.69 8.41
C HIS A 80 2.21 8.07 9.68
N MET A 81 0.89 7.91 9.69
CA MET A 81 0.09 8.05 10.92
C MET A 81 0.55 7.06 12.00
N ASN A 82 0.36 7.43 13.26
CA ASN A 82 0.81 6.64 14.42
C ASN A 82 2.33 6.44 14.54
N LYS A 83 3.15 7.25 13.84
CA LYS A 83 4.62 7.15 13.91
C LYS A 83 5.24 8.40 14.54
N TYR A 84 6.40 8.24 15.15
CA TYR A 84 7.27 9.35 15.57
C TYR A 84 8.21 9.71 14.43
N GLY A 85 8.37 11.00 14.11
CA GLY A 85 9.26 11.48 13.04
C GLY A 85 10.50 12.16 13.60
N ILE A 86 11.67 11.70 13.19
CA ILE A 86 12.98 12.30 13.50
C ILE A 86 13.83 12.44 12.25
N THR A 87 14.80 13.32 12.28
CA THR A 87 15.82 13.44 11.23
C THR A 87 17.20 13.13 11.77
N LEU A 88 18.06 12.50 10.96
CA LEU A 88 19.43 12.16 11.35
C LEU A 88 20.32 11.96 10.11
N GLU A 89 21.45 12.65 10.08
CA GLU A 89 22.45 12.51 9.03
C GLU A 89 23.47 11.43 9.37
N LEU A 90 23.33 10.25 8.79
CA LEU A 90 24.25 9.10 9.01
C LEU A 90 25.63 9.27 8.37
N THR A 91 25.87 10.37 7.68
CA THR A 91 27.18 10.72 7.12
C THR A 91 28.11 11.43 8.11
N THR A 92 27.57 11.93 9.22
CA THR A 92 28.34 12.55 10.32
C THR A 92 28.68 11.54 11.40
N GLN A 93 29.74 11.78 12.18
CA GLN A 93 30.11 10.87 13.27
C GLN A 93 29.08 10.92 14.41
N GLU A 94 28.59 12.11 14.72
CA GLU A 94 27.54 12.34 15.72
C GLU A 94 26.24 11.61 15.32
N GLY A 95 25.87 11.68 14.04
CA GLY A 95 24.73 10.95 13.50
C GLY A 95 24.90 9.45 13.62
N LYS A 96 26.07 8.91 13.33
CA LYS A 96 26.38 7.49 13.52
C LYS A 96 26.28 7.06 14.98
N ASN A 97 26.84 7.83 15.89
CA ASN A 97 26.78 7.56 17.32
C ASN A 97 25.34 7.53 17.82
N THR A 98 24.53 8.50 17.41
CA THR A 98 23.11 8.57 17.77
C THR A 98 22.29 7.43 17.14
N PHE A 99 22.61 7.05 15.91
CA PHE A 99 21.96 5.91 15.24
C PHE A 99 22.27 4.58 15.96
N GLU A 100 23.51 4.36 16.41
CA GLU A 100 23.88 3.17 17.17
C GLU A 100 23.14 3.10 18.51
N GLN A 101 22.90 4.23 19.16
CA GLN A 101 22.09 4.29 20.37
C GLN A 101 20.62 3.92 20.07
N LEU A 102 20.01 4.47 19.01
CA LEU A 102 18.65 4.11 18.60
C LEU A 102 18.55 2.62 18.24
N LEU A 103 19.54 2.10 17.51
CA LEU A 103 19.58 0.71 17.11
C LEU A 103 19.66 -0.24 18.31
N SER A 104 20.46 0.11 19.34
CA SER A 104 20.63 -0.71 20.54
C SER A 104 19.35 -0.91 21.36
N ILE A 105 18.40 0.01 21.24
CA ILE A 105 17.11 -0.04 21.96
C ILE A 105 15.93 -0.46 21.04
N SER A 106 16.19 -0.75 19.76
CA SER A 106 15.16 -1.13 18.80
C SER A 106 15.04 -2.64 18.67
N ASP A 107 13.82 -3.13 18.47
CA ASP A 107 13.52 -4.54 18.26
C ASP A 107 13.57 -4.93 16.79
N VAL A 108 13.18 -3.98 15.92
CA VAL A 108 13.09 -4.16 14.49
C VAL A 108 13.75 -2.98 13.78
N LEU A 109 14.55 -3.27 12.76
CA LEU A 109 15.04 -2.30 11.79
C LEU A 109 14.41 -2.58 10.45
N VAL A 110 13.85 -1.55 9.79
CA VAL A 110 13.24 -1.68 8.45
C VAL A 110 13.86 -0.66 7.50
N GLU A 111 14.29 -1.12 6.33
CA GLU A 111 14.70 -0.26 5.22
C GLU A 111 14.29 -0.89 3.87
N ASN A 112 14.09 -0.05 2.86
CA ASN A 112 13.83 -0.49 1.49
C ASN A 112 14.74 0.26 0.49
N PHE A 113 15.98 0.45 0.90
CA PHE A 113 16.98 1.13 0.08
C PHE A 113 17.48 0.23 -1.04
N ARG A 114 18.17 0.85 -1.98
CA ARG A 114 18.97 0.11 -2.94
C ARG A 114 19.99 -0.77 -2.22
N GLN A 115 20.13 -2.02 -2.68
CA GLN A 115 21.08 -2.99 -2.14
C GLN A 115 22.45 -2.35 -1.83
N GLY A 116 22.98 -2.64 -0.66
CA GLY A 116 24.28 -2.15 -0.16
C GLY A 116 24.29 -0.68 0.26
N SER A 117 23.15 0.03 0.32
CA SER A 117 23.13 1.44 0.73
C SER A 117 23.47 1.61 2.20
N LEU A 118 22.88 0.81 3.08
CA LEU A 118 23.14 0.87 4.52
C LEU A 118 24.57 0.39 4.84
N GLU A 119 25.05 -0.61 4.10
CA GLU A 119 26.45 -1.08 4.18
C GLU A 119 27.45 0.02 3.84
N ARG A 120 27.19 0.82 2.78
CA ARG A 120 28.06 1.98 2.41
C ARG A 120 28.07 3.08 3.47
N LEU A 121 27.03 3.18 4.28
CA LEU A 121 26.97 4.09 5.43
C LEU A 121 27.75 3.53 6.64
N GLY A 122 28.24 2.28 6.56
CA GLY A 122 29.01 1.64 7.59
C GLY A 122 28.23 0.62 8.45
N TYR A 123 27.04 0.22 8.00
CA TYR A 123 26.14 -0.67 8.73
C TYR A 123 25.77 -1.94 7.93
N PRO A 124 26.75 -2.84 7.65
CA PRO A 124 26.43 -4.19 7.21
C PRO A 124 25.71 -4.96 8.32
N TYR A 125 25.00 -6.04 7.98
CA TYR A 125 24.23 -6.82 8.96
C TYR A 125 25.04 -7.25 10.18
N GLU A 126 26.28 -7.69 10.00
CA GLU A 126 27.16 -8.09 11.11
C GLU A 126 27.44 -6.95 12.12
N LYS A 127 27.58 -5.71 11.62
CA LYS A 127 27.72 -4.54 12.50
C LYS A 127 26.40 -4.27 13.24
N ILE A 128 25.25 -4.33 12.56
CA ILE A 128 23.93 -4.15 13.15
C ILE A 128 23.73 -5.20 14.26
N LYS A 129 23.98 -6.47 13.95
CA LYS A 129 23.89 -7.58 14.89
C LYS A 129 24.83 -7.44 16.08
N SER A 130 26.03 -6.85 15.88
CA SER A 130 26.96 -6.61 17.00
C SER A 130 26.46 -5.57 18.00
N ILE A 131 25.62 -4.62 17.55
CA ILE A 131 25.01 -3.58 18.40
C ILE A 131 23.76 -4.12 19.10
N ARG A 132 22.91 -4.86 18.37
CA ARG A 132 21.68 -5.47 18.87
C ARG A 132 21.59 -6.93 18.42
N PRO A 133 22.10 -7.91 19.22
CA PRO A 133 22.22 -9.31 18.80
C PRO A 133 20.91 -10.01 18.44
N ASP A 134 19.80 -9.59 19.05
CA ASP A 134 18.46 -10.16 18.84
C ASP A 134 17.58 -9.33 17.91
N ILE A 135 18.13 -8.38 17.15
CA ILE A 135 17.37 -7.52 16.24
C ILE A 135 16.74 -8.32 15.09
N ILE A 136 15.53 -7.94 14.72
CA ILE A 136 14.92 -8.34 13.44
C ILE A 136 15.24 -7.24 12.43
N TYR A 137 16.05 -7.56 11.42
CA TYR A 137 16.40 -6.60 10.37
C TYR A 137 15.72 -6.98 9.06
N ALA A 138 14.72 -6.20 8.63
CA ALA A 138 14.02 -6.37 7.35
C ALA A 138 14.58 -5.40 6.30
N SER A 139 15.28 -5.94 5.32
CA SER A 139 15.76 -5.25 4.13
C SER A 139 14.84 -5.59 2.95
N MET A 140 14.28 -4.57 2.30
CA MET A 140 13.22 -4.71 1.30
C MET A 140 13.61 -4.07 -0.05
N PRO A 141 14.75 -4.45 -0.68
CA PRO A 141 15.14 -3.91 -1.96
C PRO A 141 14.23 -4.44 -3.08
N ALA A 142 14.20 -3.75 -4.22
CA ALA A 142 13.33 -4.11 -5.35
C ALA A 142 13.49 -5.58 -5.80
N PHE A 143 14.72 -6.11 -5.85
CA PHE A 143 15.02 -7.44 -6.38
C PHE A 143 15.71 -8.39 -5.38
N GLY A 144 15.60 -8.11 -4.10
CA GLY A 144 16.35 -8.85 -3.08
C GLY A 144 17.82 -8.46 -3.02
N ASN A 145 18.53 -9.01 -2.03
CA ASN A 145 19.94 -8.75 -1.79
C ASN A 145 20.88 -9.74 -2.50
N THR A 146 20.33 -10.73 -3.19
CA THR A 146 21.07 -11.78 -3.93
C THR A 146 20.66 -11.77 -5.42
N GLY A 147 21.23 -12.66 -6.21
CA GLY A 147 20.89 -12.82 -7.62
C GLY A 147 21.47 -11.73 -8.54
N PRO A 148 21.29 -11.90 -9.87
CA PRO A 148 21.91 -11.04 -10.88
C PRO A 148 21.34 -9.62 -10.89
N TRP A 149 20.07 -9.42 -10.49
CA TRP A 149 19.39 -8.13 -10.52
C TRP A 149 19.46 -7.33 -9.21
N LYS A 150 20.16 -7.81 -8.19
CA LYS A 150 20.26 -7.17 -6.88
C LYS A 150 20.66 -5.70 -6.89
N LYS A 151 21.34 -5.23 -7.96
CA LYS A 151 21.75 -3.83 -8.11
C LYS A 151 20.78 -2.99 -8.95
N TYR A 152 19.77 -3.61 -9.53
CA TYR A 152 18.79 -2.90 -10.35
C TYR A 152 17.84 -2.08 -9.48
N LEU A 153 17.24 -1.07 -10.10
CA LEU A 153 16.26 -0.19 -9.47
C LEU A 153 14.89 -0.42 -10.10
N ALA A 154 13.88 -0.54 -9.26
CA ALA A 154 12.50 -0.50 -9.69
C ALA A 154 11.64 0.16 -8.60
N TYR A 155 10.58 0.80 -9.05
CA TYR A 155 9.43 1.16 -8.24
C TYR A 155 8.29 0.17 -8.47
N GLY A 156 7.21 0.26 -7.71
CA GLY A 156 6.06 -0.64 -7.82
C GLY A 156 5.54 -0.83 -9.24
N ILE A 157 5.57 0.22 -10.07
CA ILE A 157 5.21 0.12 -11.50
C ILE A 157 6.14 -0.83 -12.28
N GLY A 158 7.45 -0.77 -12.06
CA GLY A 158 8.41 -1.67 -12.71
C GLY A 158 8.27 -3.11 -12.23
N GLN A 159 7.89 -3.29 -10.97
CA GLN A 159 7.64 -4.60 -10.38
C GLN A 159 6.41 -5.28 -11.00
N GLU A 160 5.32 -4.56 -11.26
CA GLU A 160 4.16 -5.09 -11.98
C GLU A 160 4.51 -5.58 -13.38
N GLN A 161 5.36 -4.82 -14.10
CA GLN A 161 5.79 -5.18 -15.45
C GLN A 161 6.68 -6.43 -15.45
N LEU A 162 7.61 -6.50 -14.53
CA LEU A 162 8.59 -7.59 -14.46
C LEU A 162 8.04 -8.86 -13.79
N SER A 163 6.96 -8.76 -13.00
CA SER A 163 6.34 -9.93 -12.37
C SER A 163 5.39 -10.72 -13.26
N GLY A 164 5.08 -10.21 -14.45
CA GLY A 164 4.08 -10.79 -15.35
C GLY A 164 2.66 -10.25 -15.13
N MET A 165 2.40 -9.51 -14.05
CA MET A 165 1.07 -8.94 -13.77
C MET A 165 0.58 -8.04 -14.90
N ALA A 166 1.42 -7.11 -15.36
CA ALA A 166 1.07 -6.20 -16.46
C ALA A 166 0.85 -6.95 -17.78
N HIS A 167 1.58 -8.06 -18.01
CA HIS A 167 1.38 -8.88 -19.21
C HIS A 167 -0.05 -9.46 -19.27
N MET A 168 -0.62 -9.83 -18.14
CA MET A 168 -1.97 -10.41 -18.05
C MET A 168 -3.08 -9.36 -17.90
N THR A 169 -2.72 -8.10 -17.67
CA THR A 169 -3.67 -7.00 -17.47
C THR A 169 -3.89 -6.25 -18.77
N GLY A 170 -5.16 -6.03 -19.14
CA GLY A 170 -5.54 -5.32 -20.37
C GLY A 170 -6.61 -6.06 -21.17
N TYR A 171 -6.92 -5.53 -22.35
CA TYR A 171 -7.90 -6.07 -23.27
C TYR A 171 -7.21 -6.84 -24.40
N ASP A 172 -7.97 -7.75 -25.07
CA ASP A 172 -7.44 -8.68 -26.07
C ASP A 172 -6.61 -8.01 -27.18
N ASN A 173 -7.02 -6.84 -27.64
CA ASN A 173 -6.42 -6.16 -28.78
C ASN A 173 -5.48 -5.03 -28.38
N ASP A 174 -5.20 -4.86 -27.07
CA ASP A 174 -4.33 -3.83 -26.54
C ASP A 174 -3.02 -4.40 -26.02
N GLY A 175 -2.02 -3.54 -25.84
CA GLY A 175 -0.78 -3.89 -25.16
C GLY A 175 -0.96 -4.16 -23.66
N PRO A 176 0.10 -4.59 -22.96
CA PRO A 176 0.10 -4.73 -21.51
C PRO A 176 -0.23 -3.42 -20.81
N ILE A 177 -1.11 -3.47 -19.81
CA ILE A 177 -1.53 -2.31 -19.02
C ILE A 177 -1.11 -2.51 -17.57
N LYS A 178 -0.52 -1.49 -16.96
CA LYS A 178 -0.27 -1.49 -15.51
C LYS A 178 -1.56 -1.18 -14.74
N SER A 179 -1.64 -1.60 -13.49
CA SER A 179 -2.69 -1.15 -12.58
C SER A 179 -2.59 0.35 -12.28
N GLY A 180 -3.66 0.93 -11.77
CA GLY A 180 -3.68 2.34 -11.37
C GLY A 180 -2.87 2.66 -10.12
N ILE A 181 -2.53 1.67 -9.28
CA ILE A 181 -2.02 1.87 -7.92
C ILE A 181 -0.65 1.27 -7.64
N ASN A 182 0.04 0.65 -8.60
CA ASN A 182 1.36 0.03 -8.40
C ASN A 182 1.36 -1.03 -7.27
N HIS A 183 0.62 -2.11 -7.44
CA HIS A 183 0.39 -3.18 -6.45
C HIS A 183 1.65 -3.77 -5.81
N GLY A 184 2.79 -3.73 -6.49
CA GLY A 184 4.05 -4.29 -5.99
C GLY A 184 4.46 -3.75 -4.61
N ASP A 185 4.27 -2.46 -4.38
CA ASP A 185 4.63 -1.83 -3.11
C ASP A 185 3.75 -2.29 -1.92
N PRO A 186 2.41 -2.12 -1.94
CA PRO A 186 1.59 -2.49 -0.79
C PRO A 186 1.55 -3.99 -0.52
N ILE A 187 1.68 -4.83 -1.55
CA ILE A 187 1.79 -6.28 -1.38
C ILE A 187 3.07 -6.63 -0.63
N THR A 188 4.20 -6.08 -1.06
CA THR A 188 5.47 -6.30 -0.37
C THR A 188 5.42 -5.79 1.06
N GLY A 189 4.82 -4.61 1.29
CA GLY A 189 4.62 -4.09 2.65
C GLY A 189 3.82 -5.04 3.54
N SER A 190 2.76 -5.65 3.00
CA SER A 190 1.96 -6.65 3.73
C SER A 190 2.76 -7.92 4.02
N HIS A 191 3.51 -8.45 3.04
CA HIS A 191 4.40 -9.61 3.26
C HIS A 191 5.47 -9.31 4.29
N ALA A 192 6.10 -8.13 4.22
CA ALA A 192 7.13 -7.72 5.17
C ALA A 192 6.57 -7.62 6.60
N ALA A 193 5.40 -7.02 6.80
CA ALA A 193 4.75 -7.00 8.11
C ALA A 193 4.50 -8.42 8.62
N GLY A 194 4.00 -9.33 7.77
CA GLY A 194 3.77 -10.74 8.13
C GLY A 194 5.05 -11.48 8.51
N VAL A 195 6.12 -11.35 7.73
CA VAL A 195 7.38 -12.05 8.03
C VAL A 195 8.11 -11.44 9.24
N ILE A 196 8.00 -10.13 9.48
CA ILE A 196 8.50 -9.48 10.70
C ILE A 196 7.79 -10.07 11.94
N LEU A 197 6.45 -10.19 11.90
CA LEU A 197 5.71 -10.82 13.00
C LEU A 197 6.12 -12.28 13.23
N ALA A 198 6.35 -13.05 12.16
CA ALA A 198 6.85 -14.41 12.25
C ALA A 198 8.27 -14.47 12.89
N ALA A 199 9.16 -13.58 12.48
CA ALA A 199 10.51 -13.46 13.03
C ALA A 199 10.50 -13.02 14.51
N LEU A 200 9.62 -12.10 14.90
CA LEU A 200 9.43 -11.72 16.30
C LEU A 200 8.90 -12.89 17.14
N ARG A 201 8.01 -13.70 16.57
CA ARG A 201 7.57 -14.94 17.22
C ARG A 201 8.73 -15.93 17.37
N TYR A 202 9.55 -16.12 16.36
CA TYR A 202 10.76 -16.95 16.45
C TYR A 202 11.71 -16.45 17.55
N ARG A 203 12.02 -15.15 17.56
CA ARG A 203 12.85 -14.50 18.60
C ARG A 203 12.32 -14.76 20.01
N LYS A 204 11.00 -14.72 20.18
CA LYS A 204 10.38 -14.99 21.50
C LYS A 204 10.70 -16.37 22.05
N TYR A 205 10.89 -17.38 21.19
CA TYR A 205 11.17 -18.75 21.61
C TYR A 205 12.66 -19.09 21.68
N THR A 206 13.47 -18.45 20.83
CA THR A 206 14.91 -18.77 20.69
C THR A 206 15.83 -17.74 21.35
N GLY A 207 15.36 -16.51 21.52
CA GLY A 207 16.18 -15.38 21.89
C GLY A 207 17.02 -14.81 20.74
N GLU A 208 16.89 -15.34 19.52
CA GLU A 208 17.73 -14.98 18.37
C GLU A 208 17.04 -13.98 17.45
N GLY A 209 17.79 -12.98 16.97
CA GLY A 209 17.39 -12.08 15.90
C GLY A 209 17.50 -12.73 14.53
N MET A 210 17.04 -12.01 13.49
CA MET A 210 16.99 -12.53 12.13
C MET A 210 17.17 -11.42 11.10
N TYR A 211 17.95 -11.69 10.05
CA TYR A 211 17.96 -10.89 8.83
C TYR A 211 16.90 -11.40 7.86
N LEU A 212 16.05 -10.49 7.36
CA LEU A 212 14.99 -10.78 6.42
C LEU A 212 15.31 -10.07 5.10
N ASP A 213 15.59 -10.84 4.07
CA ASP A 213 15.73 -10.36 2.69
C ASP A 213 14.38 -10.47 2.00
N VAL A 214 13.65 -9.35 1.86
CA VAL A 214 12.30 -9.31 1.29
C VAL A 214 12.37 -8.69 -0.10
N SER A 215 12.37 -9.52 -1.12
CA SER A 215 12.33 -9.08 -2.52
C SER A 215 10.92 -8.56 -2.87
N GLN A 216 10.84 -7.30 -3.28
CA GLN A 216 9.57 -6.72 -3.72
C GLN A 216 9.09 -7.40 -5.02
N GLN A 217 10.00 -7.71 -5.92
CA GLN A 217 9.70 -8.40 -7.17
C GLN A 217 9.11 -9.80 -6.94
N GLU A 218 9.69 -10.59 -6.03
CA GLU A 218 9.19 -11.94 -5.72
C GLU A 218 7.84 -11.89 -5.00
N SER A 219 7.62 -10.87 -4.17
CA SER A 219 6.31 -10.60 -3.56
C SER A 219 5.23 -10.38 -4.64
N ALA A 220 5.55 -9.64 -5.70
CA ALA A 220 4.63 -9.43 -6.81
C ALA A 220 4.41 -10.71 -7.65
N VAL A 221 5.46 -11.49 -7.93
CA VAL A 221 5.37 -12.77 -8.65
C VAL A 221 4.48 -13.78 -7.92
N SER A 222 4.47 -13.78 -6.58
CA SER A 222 3.65 -14.72 -5.81
C SER A 222 2.14 -14.59 -6.09
N LEU A 223 1.67 -13.44 -6.57
CA LEU A 223 0.25 -13.22 -6.89
C LEU A 223 -0.22 -13.93 -8.16
N ILE A 224 0.68 -14.18 -9.09
CA ILE A 224 0.34 -14.84 -10.36
C ILE A 224 0.64 -16.34 -10.34
N GLY A 225 0.81 -16.94 -9.15
CA GLY A 225 1.19 -18.35 -8.99
C GLY A 225 0.28 -19.31 -9.74
N GLY A 226 -1.03 -19.06 -9.77
CA GLY A 226 -2.00 -19.87 -10.53
C GLY A 226 -1.71 -19.91 -12.03
N GLU A 227 -1.39 -18.76 -12.62
CA GLU A 227 -1.09 -18.68 -14.06
C GLU A 227 0.26 -19.32 -14.42
N LEU A 228 1.23 -19.25 -13.51
CA LEU A 228 2.51 -19.95 -13.69
C LEU A 228 2.33 -21.47 -13.69
N ILE A 229 1.45 -22.01 -12.83
CA ILE A 229 1.11 -23.43 -12.81
C ILE A 229 0.35 -23.82 -14.09
N LYS A 230 -0.62 -23.00 -14.50
CA LYS A 230 -1.36 -23.23 -15.75
C LYS A 230 -0.40 -23.33 -16.95
N TYR A 231 0.53 -22.40 -17.08
CA TYR A 231 1.54 -22.45 -18.14
C TYR A 231 2.36 -23.73 -18.11
N GLN A 232 2.79 -24.19 -16.93
CA GLN A 232 3.55 -25.46 -16.81
C GLN A 232 2.77 -26.69 -17.22
N VAL A 233 1.44 -26.68 -17.02
CA VAL A 233 0.57 -27.82 -17.34
C VAL A 233 0.14 -27.83 -18.81
N SER A 234 -0.21 -26.66 -19.37
CA SER A 234 -0.78 -26.57 -20.72
C SER A 234 0.20 -26.06 -21.77
N ASN A 235 1.32 -25.47 -21.37
CA ASN A 235 2.24 -24.70 -22.23
C ASN A 235 1.56 -23.55 -22.98
N GLU A 236 0.45 -23.03 -22.42
CA GLU A 236 -0.29 -21.90 -22.96
C GLU A 236 0.02 -20.64 -22.15
N GLU A 237 0.45 -19.58 -22.82
CA GLU A 237 0.65 -18.29 -22.15
C GLU A 237 -0.68 -17.69 -21.67
N PRO A 238 -0.70 -17.06 -20.49
CA PRO A 238 -1.85 -16.33 -20.03
C PRO A 238 -2.22 -15.19 -21.01
N ILE A 239 -3.48 -15.12 -21.38
CA ILE A 239 -4.02 -14.08 -22.27
C ILE A 239 -4.69 -12.96 -21.47
N ARG A 240 -4.66 -11.75 -22.02
CA ARG A 240 -5.45 -10.63 -21.50
C ARG A 240 -6.92 -10.82 -21.85
N MET A 241 -7.79 -10.75 -20.86
CA MET A 241 -9.22 -10.97 -21.04
C MET A 241 -10.09 -9.74 -20.71
N GLY A 242 -9.46 -8.61 -20.39
CA GLY A 242 -10.20 -7.45 -19.89
C GLY A 242 -10.99 -7.82 -18.62
N ASN A 243 -12.31 -7.57 -18.65
CA ASN A 243 -13.21 -7.89 -17.55
C ASN A 243 -13.92 -9.24 -17.73
N LYS A 244 -13.60 -10.02 -18.76
CA LYS A 244 -14.22 -11.30 -19.05
C LYS A 244 -13.70 -12.43 -18.14
N SER A 245 -14.42 -13.55 -18.13
CA SER A 245 -14.07 -14.76 -17.38
C SER A 245 -14.15 -15.98 -18.27
N ASN A 246 -13.24 -16.94 -18.13
CA ASN A 246 -13.36 -18.23 -18.80
C ASN A 246 -14.47 -19.12 -18.21
N LEU A 247 -14.88 -18.85 -16.97
CA LEU A 247 -15.82 -19.69 -16.21
C LEU A 247 -17.25 -19.19 -16.23
N TYR A 248 -17.49 -17.90 -16.61
CA TYR A 248 -18.79 -17.25 -16.50
C TYR A 248 -19.11 -16.42 -17.73
N CYS A 249 -20.39 -16.34 -18.08
CA CYS A 249 -20.89 -15.51 -19.17
C CYS A 249 -22.39 -15.22 -18.98
N PRO A 250 -22.81 -13.94 -19.03
CA PRO A 250 -21.98 -12.73 -19.07
C PRO A 250 -21.16 -12.52 -17.79
N HIS A 251 -20.01 -11.91 -17.95
CA HIS A 251 -19.14 -11.48 -16.86
C HIS A 251 -18.33 -10.28 -17.34
N ASN A 252 -18.78 -9.08 -17.02
CA ASN A 252 -18.13 -7.87 -17.53
C ASN A 252 -18.47 -6.63 -16.70
N VAL A 253 -17.90 -5.48 -17.07
CA VAL A 253 -18.25 -4.15 -16.63
C VAL A 253 -19.08 -3.49 -17.72
N TYR A 254 -20.24 -2.94 -17.36
CA TYR A 254 -21.19 -2.35 -18.27
C TYR A 254 -21.44 -0.89 -17.93
N PRO A 255 -21.73 -0.02 -18.93
CA PRO A 255 -22.06 1.37 -18.67
C PRO A 255 -23.37 1.49 -17.88
N SER A 256 -23.42 2.46 -16.97
CA SER A 256 -24.63 2.88 -16.27
C SER A 256 -24.99 4.30 -16.65
N LYS A 257 -26.17 4.75 -16.24
CA LYS A 257 -26.63 6.11 -16.50
C LYS A 257 -25.73 7.13 -15.81
N GLY A 258 -25.23 8.09 -16.57
CA GLY A 258 -24.33 9.14 -16.11
C GLY A 258 -23.12 9.30 -17.00
N ASN A 259 -22.14 10.07 -16.52
CA ASN A 259 -20.87 10.25 -17.20
C ASN A 259 -19.81 9.41 -16.47
N ASP A 260 -19.19 8.49 -17.19
CA ASP A 260 -18.19 7.56 -16.64
C ASP A 260 -18.70 6.72 -15.44
N GLU A 261 -19.98 6.29 -15.52
CA GLU A 261 -20.62 5.47 -14.51
C GLU A 261 -20.74 4.02 -14.98
N TRP A 262 -20.41 3.06 -14.10
CA TRP A 262 -20.26 1.66 -14.48
C TRP A 262 -20.81 0.71 -13.42
N ILE A 263 -21.26 -0.47 -13.88
CA ILE A 263 -21.70 -1.58 -13.03
C ILE A 263 -21.03 -2.88 -13.47
N THR A 264 -20.65 -3.73 -12.52
CA THR A 264 -20.24 -5.10 -12.80
C THR A 264 -21.45 -6.04 -12.74
N ILE A 265 -21.55 -6.96 -13.70
CA ILE A 265 -22.58 -8.01 -13.71
C ILE A 265 -21.91 -9.35 -14.03
N ALA A 266 -22.20 -10.37 -13.22
CA ALA A 266 -21.72 -11.72 -13.44
C ALA A 266 -22.87 -12.75 -13.36
N VAL A 267 -22.92 -13.66 -14.33
CA VAL A 267 -23.84 -14.79 -14.34
C VAL A 267 -23.03 -16.07 -14.17
N THR A 268 -23.17 -16.72 -13.02
CA THR A 268 -22.35 -17.86 -12.63
C THR A 268 -23.02 -19.22 -12.88
N ASN A 269 -24.32 -19.21 -13.27
CA ASN A 269 -25.07 -20.42 -13.58
C ASN A 269 -26.28 -20.11 -14.48
N ASP A 270 -26.86 -21.16 -15.05
CA ASP A 270 -27.97 -21.02 -16.03
C ASP A 270 -29.29 -20.52 -15.40
N ASN A 271 -29.48 -20.72 -14.09
CA ASN A 271 -30.65 -20.15 -13.41
C ASN A 271 -30.54 -18.61 -13.34
N GLN A 272 -29.39 -18.10 -12.97
CA GLN A 272 -29.16 -16.64 -13.00
C GLN A 272 -29.27 -16.07 -14.41
N TRP A 273 -28.84 -16.83 -15.44
CA TRP A 273 -29.04 -16.43 -16.83
C TRP A 273 -30.51 -16.22 -17.14
N LYS A 274 -31.37 -17.19 -16.82
CA LYS A 274 -32.83 -17.09 -17.05
C LYS A 274 -33.46 -15.93 -16.28
N ILE A 275 -33.01 -15.70 -15.05
CA ILE A 275 -33.46 -14.57 -14.24
C ILE A 275 -33.04 -13.25 -14.88
N LEU A 276 -31.79 -13.12 -15.33
CA LEU A 276 -31.30 -11.92 -16.01
C LEU A 276 -32.12 -11.60 -17.26
N LEU A 277 -32.38 -12.60 -18.09
CA LEU A 277 -33.23 -12.45 -19.28
C LEU A 277 -34.63 -11.91 -18.95
N SER A 278 -35.22 -12.36 -17.83
CA SER A 278 -36.53 -11.85 -17.37
C SER A 278 -36.49 -10.39 -16.92
N LYS A 279 -35.33 -9.83 -16.60
CA LYS A 279 -35.14 -8.43 -16.21
C LYS A 279 -34.78 -7.53 -17.37
N ILE A 280 -34.08 -8.06 -18.36
CA ILE A 280 -33.68 -7.34 -19.55
C ILE A 280 -34.83 -7.51 -20.58
N ASN A 281 -35.65 -6.48 -20.76
CA ASN A 281 -36.70 -6.52 -21.77
C ASN A 281 -36.11 -6.31 -23.17
N ALA A 282 -35.29 -7.28 -23.64
CA ALA A 282 -34.64 -7.27 -24.95
C ALA A 282 -35.02 -8.55 -25.72
N PRO A 283 -35.95 -8.49 -26.68
CA PRO A 283 -36.36 -9.67 -27.46
C PRO A 283 -35.22 -10.38 -28.20
N GLU A 284 -34.14 -9.65 -28.51
CA GLU A 284 -32.96 -10.15 -29.19
C GLU A 284 -32.22 -11.22 -28.34
N LEU A 285 -32.33 -11.18 -27.00
CA LEU A 285 -31.77 -12.16 -26.11
C LEU A 285 -32.60 -13.46 -26.04
N ASN A 286 -33.83 -13.49 -26.52
CA ASN A 286 -34.68 -14.68 -26.44
C ASN A 286 -34.07 -15.90 -27.17
N LYS A 287 -33.27 -15.67 -28.22
CA LYS A 287 -32.58 -16.72 -28.95
C LYS A 287 -31.52 -17.44 -28.07
N TYR A 288 -31.09 -16.83 -26.96
CA TYR A 288 -30.15 -17.37 -26.02
C TYR A 288 -30.82 -17.93 -24.76
N SER A 289 -32.15 -17.98 -24.68
CA SER A 289 -32.88 -18.36 -23.44
C SER A 289 -32.59 -19.79 -22.96
N SER A 290 -32.28 -20.70 -23.86
CA SER A 290 -31.90 -22.10 -23.57
C SER A 290 -30.39 -22.34 -23.70
N SER A 291 -29.58 -21.30 -23.89
CA SER A 291 -28.15 -21.45 -24.13
C SER A 291 -27.42 -21.88 -22.87
N ASP A 292 -26.55 -22.87 -23.01
CA ASP A 292 -25.55 -23.21 -22.02
C ASP A 292 -24.38 -22.20 -22.01
N LEU A 293 -23.43 -22.39 -21.10
CA LEU A 293 -22.26 -21.52 -20.98
C LEU A 293 -21.46 -21.44 -22.28
N THR A 294 -21.25 -22.58 -22.98
CA THR A 294 -20.46 -22.66 -24.22
C THR A 294 -21.09 -21.78 -25.31
N ASN A 295 -22.40 -21.87 -25.47
CA ASN A 295 -23.10 -21.07 -26.46
C ASN A 295 -23.08 -19.57 -26.09
N ARG A 296 -23.27 -19.24 -24.80
CA ARG A 296 -23.16 -17.86 -24.35
C ARG A 296 -21.76 -17.29 -24.57
N LYS A 297 -20.72 -18.06 -24.29
CA LYS A 297 -19.31 -17.65 -24.56
C LYS A 297 -19.05 -17.40 -26.04
N ALA A 298 -19.57 -18.25 -26.92
CA ALA A 298 -19.42 -18.08 -28.36
C ALA A 298 -20.10 -16.79 -28.88
N ASN A 299 -21.12 -16.28 -28.16
CA ASN A 299 -21.88 -15.09 -28.51
C ASN A 299 -21.69 -13.93 -27.52
N GLU A 300 -20.65 -14.01 -26.67
CA GLU A 300 -20.44 -13.07 -25.53
C GLU A 300 -20.46 -11.61 -25.95
N SER A 301 -19.83 -11.26 -27.05
CA SER A 301 -19.77 -9.86 -27.53
C SER A 301 -21.14 -9.29 -27.92
N GLU A 302 -22.03 -10.10 -28.49
CA GLU A 302 -23.40 -9.68 -28.79
C GLU A 302 -24.23 -9.56 -27.51
N ILE A 303 -24.10 -10.52 -26.59
CA ILE A 303 -24.77 -10.50 -25.29
C ILE A 303 -24.33 -9.26 -24.50
N ASP A 304 -23.03 -9.01 -24.42
CA ASP A 304 -22.47 -7.85 -23.72
C ASP A 304 -22.99 -6.52 -24.30
N LYS A 305 -23.11 -6.43 -25.64
CA LYS A 305 -23.67 -5.24 -26.29
C LYS A 305 -25.12 -5.00 -25.87
N ILE A 306 -25.96 -6.02 -25.88
CA ILE A 306 -27.37 -5.90 -25.50
C ILE A 306 -27.52 -5.52 -24.02
N ILE A 307 -26.68 -6.10 -23.14
CA ILE A 307 -26.66 -5.75 -21.72
C ILE A 307 -26.22 -4.29 -21.55
N SER A 308 -25.22 -3.83 -22.30
CA SER A 308 -24.74 -2.44 -22.26
C SER A 308 -25.84 -1.47 -22.68
N ASP A 309 -26.56 -1.77 -23.77
CA ASP A 309 -27.66 -0.94 -24.29
C ASP A 309 -28.85 -0.85 -23.30
N TRP A 310 -28.99 -1.87 -22.46
CA TRP A 310 -30.00 -1.90 -21.39
C TRP A 310 -29.52 -1.19 -20.11
N SER A 311 -28.32 -1.51 -19.62
CA SER A 311 -27.80 -1.04 -18.31
C SER A 311 -27.56 0.47 -18.28
N ILE A 312 -27.22 1.09 -19.40
CA ILE A 312 -26.98 2.54 -19.52
C ILE A 312 -28.22 3.38 -19.16
N ASN A 313 -29.39 2.78 -19.09
CA ASN A 313 -30.64 3.46 -18.72
C ASN A 313 -30.88 3.52 -17.20
N TYR A 314 -30.05 2.83 -16.38
CA TYR A 314 -30.21 2.71 -14.95
C TYR A 314 -29.06 3.34 -14.18
N GLU A 315 -29.35 3.96 -13.04
CA GLU A 315 -28.33 4.35 -12.06
C GLU A 315 -27.61 3.09 -11.51
N LYS A 316 -26.30 3.17 -11.34
CA LYS A 316 -25.48 2.00 -10.94
C LYS A 316 -25.93 1.34 -9.62
N TYR A 317 -26.32 2.11 -8.61
CA TYR A 317 -26.81 1.59 -7.35
C TYR A 317 -28.22 0.99 -7.47
N GLU A 318 -29.11 1.64 -8.20
CA GLU A 318 -30.44 1.12 -8.46
C GLU A 318 -30.37 -0.26 -9.15
N LEU A 319 -29.58 -0.35 -10.23
CA LEU A 319 -29.42 -1.60 -10.97
C LEU A 319 -28.76 -2.69 -10.13
N THR A 320 -27.77 -2.31 -9.32
CA THR A 320 -27.14 -3.24 -8.36
C THR A 320 -28.19 -3.85 -7.41
N HIS A 321 -29.05 -3.03 -6.82
CA HIS A 321 -30.12 -3.51 -5.93
C HIS A 321 -31.13 -4.42 -6.64
N ILE A 322 -31.53 -4.06 -7.86
CA ILE A 322 -32.43 -4.88 -8.68
C ILE A 322 -31.83 -6.27 -8.92
N LEU A 323 -30.57 -6.34 -9.33
CA LEU A 323 -29.90 -7.59 -9.68
C LEU A 323 -29.57 -8.44 -8.44
N GLN A 324 -29.03 -7.83 -7.39
CA GLN A 324 -28.72 -8.54 -6.15
C GLN A 324 -29.99 -9.08 -5.47
N SER A 325 -31.12 -8.36 -5.52
CA SER A 325 -32.38 -8.83 -4.94
C SER A 325 -32.91 -10.12 -5.54
N VAL A 326 -32.45 -10.48 -6.73
CA VAL A 326 -32.81 -11.71 -7.45
C VAL A 326 -31.66 -12.70 -7.55
N GLY A 327 -30.59 -12.48 -6.79
CA GLY A 327 -29.45 -13.40 -6.67
C GLY A 327 -28.45 -13.33 -7.84
N ILE A 328 -28.42 -12.24 -8.61
CA ILE A 328 -27.39 -12.01 -9.63
C ILE A 328 -26.26 -11.18 -9.04
N PRO A 329 -25.01 -11.68 -9.02
CA PRO A 329 -23.85 -10.92 -8.58
C PRO A 329 -23.66 -9.65 -9.41
N SER A 330 -23.68 -8.52 -8.75
CA SER A 330 -23.49 -7.20 -9.37
C SER A 330 -22.97 -6.20 -8.32
N ALA A 331 -22.23 -5.20 -8.76
CA ALA A 331 -21.73 -4.14 -7.90
C ALA A 331 -21.51 -2.85 -8.70
N PRO A 332 -21.71 -1.66 -8.11
CA PRO A 332 -21.29 -0.42 -8.75
C PRO A 332 -19.77 -0.34 -8.83
N VAL A 333 -19.21 0.22 -9.90
CA VAL A 333 -17.81 0.65 -9.91
C VAL A 333 -17.74 1.99 -9.20
N MET A 334 -17.00 2.01 -8.08
CA MET A 334 -16.99 3.16 -7.18
C MET A 334 -15.83 4.10 -7.46
N GLY A 335 -16.10 5.39 -7.57
CA GLY A 335 -15.11 6.45 -7.46
C GLY A 335 -14.90 6.92 -6.02
N ALA A 336 -13.97 7.85 -5.78
CA ALA A 336 -13.69 8.37 -4.44
C ALA A 336 -14.93 8.99 -3.74
N PRO A 337 -15.80 9.77 -4.42
CA PRO A 337 -17.03 10.27 -3.81
C PRO A 337 -17.98 9.16 -3.35
N ASP A 338 -18.07 8.07 -4.10
CA ASP A 338 -18.91 6.92 -3.72
C ASP A 338 -18.39 6.28 -2.43
N LEU A 339 -17.07 6.05 -2.33
CA LEU A 339 -16.46 5.43 -1.16
C LEU A 339 -16.77 6.19 0.14
N PHE A 340 -16.73 7.54 0.10
CA PHE A 340 -17.04 8.36 1.28
C PHE A 340 -18.52 8.39 1.66
N ASN A 341 -19.42 8.16 0.69
CA ASN A 341 -20.86 8.26 0.89
C ASN A 341 -21.57 6.90 0.97
N ASP A 342 -20.88 5.80 0.72
CA ASP A 342 -21.47 4.47 0.73
C ASP A 342 -21.86 4.02 2.15
N PRO A 343 -23.12 3.59 2.38
CA PRO A 343 -23.62 3.19 3.68
C PRO A 343 -22.83 2.05 4.35
N HIS A 344 -22.23 1.15 3.56
CA HIS A 344 -21.42 0.06 4.08
C HIS A 344 -20.13 0.58 4.70
N TYR A 345 -19.38 1.45 4.00
CA TYR A 345 -18.14 2.03 4.51
C TYR A 345 -18.38 2.95 5.71
N ILE A 346 -19.48 3.73 5.67
CA ILE A 346 -19.91 4.58 6.81
C ILE A 346 -20.18 3.70 8.04
N LYS A 347 -21.02 2.66 7.88
CA LYS A 347 -21.39 1.78 9.02
C LYS A 347 -20.19 0.96 9.53
N ARG A 348 -19.22 0.67 8.69
CA ARG A 348 -17.99 -0.01 9.09
C ARG A 348 -16.96 0.93 9.70
N GLU A 349 -17.21 2.24 9.67
CA GLU A 349 -16.24 3.25 10.14
C GLU A 349 -14.88 3.08 9.44
N THR A 350 -14.94 2.92 8.10
CA THR A 350 -13.76 2.62 7.29
C THR A 350 -12.81 3.80 7.21
N PHE A 351 -13.35 5.01 7.33
CA PHE A 351 -12.61 6.27 7.24
C PHE A 351 -12.58 6.96 8.60
N GLU A 352 -11.45 7.58 8.92
CA GLU A 352 -11.26 8.34 10.14
C GLU A 352 -10.89 9.79 9.81
N THR A 353 -11.44 10.72 10.58
CA THR A 353 -11.08 12.14 10.50
C THR A 353 -9.86 12.40 11.36
N VAL A 354 -8.79 12.91 10.76
CA VAL A 354 -7.53 13.19 11.44
C VAL A 354 -7.16 14.65 11.25
N GLU A 355 -6.80 15.31 12.35
CA GLU A 355 -6.26 16.66 12.36
C GLU A 355 -4.73 16.61 12.27
N HIS A 356 -4.16 17.22 11.22
CA HIS A 356 -2.73 17.35 11.02
C HIS A 356 -2.31 18.81 11.17
N ALA A 357 -1.24 19.06 11.90
CA ALA A 357 -0.83 20.42 12.32
C ALA A 357 -0.66 21.41 11.15
N GLU A 358 -0.20 20.95 9.99
CA GLU A 358 0.00 21.82 8.82
C GLU A 358 -0.94 21.51 7.64
N ALA A 359 -1.41 20.28 7.49
CA ALA A 359 -2.34 19.91 6.41
C ALA A 359 -3.81 20.23 6.75
N GLY A 360 -4.15 20.40 8.05
CA GLY A 360 -5.52 20.61 8.50
C GLY A 360 -6.29 19.32 8.72
N VAL A 361 -7.61 19.41 8.74
CA VAL A 361 -8.52 18.28 9.03
C VAL A 361 -8.91 17.59 7.73
N HIS A 362 -8.61 16.31 7.63
CA HIS A 362 -8.94 15.48 6.47
C HIS A 362 -9.42 14.10 6.87
N ILE A 363 -10.12 13.44 5.93
CA ILE A 363 -10.59 12.07 6.08
C ILE A 363 -9.54 11.12 5.47
N TYR A 364 -9.10 10.16 6.24
CA TYR A 364 -8.12 9.15 5.82
C TYR A 364 -8.71 7.75 5.89
N PRO A 365 -8.21 6.80 5.07
CA PRO A 365 -8.51 5.39 5.30
C PRO A 365 -8.04 4.98 6.68
N GLY A 366 -8.95 4.44 7.48
CA GLY A 366 -8.66 3.89 8.80
C GLY A 366 -7.96 2.53 8.74
N ILE A 367 -7.92 1.86 9.87
CA ILE A 367 -7.32 0.54 9.99
C ILE A 367 -8.29 -0.51 9.42
N PRO A 368 -7.90 -1.35 8.44
CA PRO A 368 -8.85 -2.17 7.68
C PRO A 368 -9.36 -3.42 8.42
N TRP A 369 -8.97 -3.64 9.67
CA TRP A 369 -9.45 -4.75 10.49
C TRP A 369 -10.07 -4.28 11.80
N LYS A 370 -10.96 -5.08 12.35
CA LYS A 370 -11.54 -4.90 13.69
C LYS A 370 -11.19 -6.10 14.56
N MET A 371 -10.57 -5.86 15.71
CA MET A 371 -10.16 -6.88 16.67
C MET A 371 -11.08 -6.86 17.89
N SER A 372 -11.54 -8.04 18.33
CA SER A 372 -12.53 -8.16 19.41
C SER A 372 -12.00 -7.76 20.80
N GLN A 373 -10.70 -7.75 21.01
CA GLN A 373 -10.06 -7.49 22.31
C GLN A 373 -9.24 -6.19 22.35
N THR A 374 -9.06 -5.53 21.20
CA THR A 374 -8.29 -4.29 21.07
C THR A 374 -9.06 -3.31 20.20
N GLN A 375 -9.03 -2.04 20.58
CA GLN A 375 -9.55 -0.98 19.74
C GLN A 375 -8.41 -0.42 18.90
N ASN A 376 -8.51 -0.58 17.59
CA ASN A 376 -7.58 0.01 16.65
C ASN A 376 -8.12 1.39 16.24
N GLU A 377 -7.29 2.41 16.36
CA GLU A 377 -7.63 3.78 15.99
C GLU A 377 -6.36 4.53 15.53
N ILE A 378 -6.54 5.53 14.71
CA ILE A 378 -5.48 6.49 14.37
C ILE A 378 -5.35 7.45 15.56
N LYS A 379 -4.28 7.31 16.35
CA LYS A 379 -4.01 8.11 17.55
C LYS A 379 -3.31 9.41 17.27
N SER A 380 -2.54 9.46 16.20
CA SER A 380 -1.79 10.65 15.79
C SER A 380 -1.75 10.76 14.27
N ALA A 381 -1.77 11.99 13.78
CA ALA A 381 -1.46 12.30 12.40
C ALA A 381 -0.03 11.87 12.05
N SER A 382 0.32 11.92 10.77
CA SER A 382 1.70 11.75 10.34
C SER A 382 2.59 12.85 10.92
N PRO A 383 3.85 12.53 11.26
CA PRO A 383 4.72 13.53 11.90
C PRO A 383 5.21 14.59 10.89
N LEU A 384 5.35 15.82 11.39
CA LEU A 384 6.16 16.83 10.72
C LEU A 384 7.62 16.35 10.64
N LEU A 385 8.39 16.89 9.71
CA LEU A 385 9.80 16.53 9.57
C LEU A 385 10.56 16.93 10.84
N GLY A 386 11.09 15.96 11.59
CA GLY A 386 11.82 16.17 12.83
C GLY A 386 10.98 16.48 14.06
N GLU A 387 9.65 16.39 13.99
CA GLU A 387 8.72 16.78 15.05
C GLU A 387 9.07 16.22 16.44
N HIS A 388 9.57 15.00 16.48
CA HIS A 388 9.72 14.25 17.73
C HIS A 388 11.17 14.20 18.26
N HIS A 389 12.04 15.16 17.86
CA HIS A 389 13.43 15.19 18.33
C HIS A 389 13.55 15.21 19.87
N GLN A 390 12.74 16.04 20.56
CA GLN A 390 12.78 16.10 22.02
C GLN A 390 12.37 14.78 22.65
N GLN A 391 11.29 14.17 22.17
CA GLN A 391 10.79 12.90 22.73
C GLN A 391 11.76 11.76 22.50
N ILE A 392 12.36 11.67 21.31
CA ILE A 392 13.21 10.53 20.95
C ILE A 392 14.65 10.76 21.42
N TYR A 393 15.26 11.91 21.14
CA TYR A 393 16.65 12.15 21.53
C TYR A 393 16.77 12.59 22.98
N GLY A 394 15.89 13.49 23.45
CA GLY A 394 15.91 13.99 24.81
C GLY A 394 15.38 12.96 25.82
N ASP A 395 14.12 12.59 25.67
CA ASP A 395 13.42 11.82 26.72
C ASP A 395 13.74 10.32 26.63
N LEU A 396 13.83 9.75 25.43
CA LEU A 396 14.09 8.32 25.25
C LEU A 396 15.58 7.97 25.31
N LEU A 397 16.46 8.71 24.61
CA LEU A 397 17.91 8.47 24.63
C LEU A 397 18.64 9.21 25.76
N GLY A 398 17.98 10.17 26.43
CA GLY A 398 18.57 10.93 27.54
C GLY A 398 19.59 11.99 27.13
N LEU A 399 19.57 12.45 25.86
CA LEU A 399 20.45 13.53 25.42
C LEU A 399 20.07 14.85 26.11
N SER A 400 21.06 15.54 26.64
CA SER A 400 20.85 16.85 27.25
C SER A 400 20.45 17.93 26.22
N LYS A 401 19.84 19.02 26.67
CA LYS A 401 19.50 20.16 25.82
C LYS A 401 20.73 20.70 25.06
N LYS A 402 21.91 20.67 25.69
CA LYS A 402 23.16 21.08 25.05
C LYS A 402 23.51 20.16 23.88
N GLN A 403 23.47 18.84 24.06
CA GLN A 403 23.74 17.87 22.99
C GLN A 403 22.73 17.98 21.84
N LEU A 404 21.43 18.21 22.14
CA LEU A 404 20.43 18.47 21.11
C LEU A 404 20.73 19.74 20.30
N SER A 405 21.13 20.82 20.98
CA SER A 405 21.56 22.06 20.31
C SER A 405 22.76 21.82 19.40
N GLU A 406 23.78 21.11 19.89
CA GLU A 406 24.97 20.77 19.11
C GLU A 406 24.63 19.97 17.84
N LEU A 407 23.69 19.00 17.92
CA LEU A 407 23.21 18.23 16.76
C LEU A 407 22.45 19.13 15.77
N LEU A 408 21.67 20.10 16.24
CA LEU A 408 20.96 21.09 15.41
C LEU A 408 21.95 22.03 14.73
N ASP A 409 22.90 22.61 15.49
CA ASP A 409 23.88 23.59 15.00
C ASP A 409 24.81 22.97 13.94
N SER A 410 25.15 21.69 14.10
CA SER A 410 25.95 20.94 13.12
C SER A 410 25.16 20.50 11.88
N GLY A 411 23.84 20.65 11.86
CA GLY A 411 22.97 20.16 10.80
C GLY A 411 22.87 18.63 10.74
N THR A 412 23.25 17.94 11.82
CA THR A 412 23.07 16.48 11.94
C THR A 412 21.61 16.10 12.11
N ILE A 413 20.81 16.97 12.76
CA ILE A 413 19.35 16.92 12.82
C ILE A 413 18.75 18.27 12.39
N GLY A 414 17.46 18.31 12.08
CA GLY A 414 16.78 19.56 11.72
C GLY A 414 15.32 19.36 11.34
N TYR A 415 14.66 20.43 10.92
CA TYR A 415 13.22 20.48 10.64
C TYR A 415 12.89 20.85 9.19
N LYS A 416 13.93 21.10 8.38
CA LYS A 416 13.77 21.50 6.97
C LYS A 416 14.70 20.67 6.09
N PRO A 417 14.23 20.22 4.92
CA PRO A 417 15.11 19.59 3.95
C PRO A 417 16.24 20.51 3.52
N THR A 418 17.47 19.99 3.44
CA THR A 418 18.65 20.73 2.98
C THR A 418 19.09 20.33 1.57
N GLY A 419 18.55 19.23 1.04
CA GLY A 419 18.81 18.72 -0.29
C GLY A 419 17.61 18.87 -1.23
N SER A 420 17.90 19.05 -2.52
CA SER A 420 16.89 19.00 -3.58
C SER A 420 16.69 17.60 -4.16
N ARG A 421 17.46 16.61 -3.71
CA ARG A 421 17.43 15.25 -4.26
C ARG A 421 16.37 14.42 -3.54
N ILE A 422 15.30 14.15 -4.29
CA ILE A 422 14.23 13.20 -3.91
C ILE A 422 14.71 11.74 -4.08
N PHE A 423 15.86 11.52 -4.76
CA PHE A 423 16.39 10.19 -5.12
C PHE A 423 17.82 9.97 -4.63
#